data_125d769ce8f4a29dfe0d9e771a51674b
#
_entry.id   125d769ce8f4a29dfe0d9e771a51674b
#
_cell.length_a   1.000
_cell.length_b   1.000
_cell.length_c   1.000
_cell.angle_alpha   90.00
_cell.angle_beta   90.00
_cell.angle_gamma   90.00
#
_symmetry.space_group_name_H-M   'P 1'
#
loop_
_entity.id
_entity.type
_entity.pdbx_description
1 polymer ?
#
loop_
_entity_poly.entity_id
_entity_poly.type
_entity_poly.pdbx_seq_one_letter_code
_entity_poly.pdbx_strand_id
1 'polypeptide(L)' 'AVERMRLALADRRYPFRTIRRLAVLGGVSEDAAVELLRGQPDVILSTSSGRRIARLANRQRPALR' A
#
# COMPACT_ATOMS: atom_id res chain seq x y z
N ALA A 1 10.54 -1.57 7.80
CA ALA A 1 9.31 -2.27 7.38
C ALA A 1 8.48 -1.44 6.40
N VAL A 2 8.25 -0.18 6.71
CA VAL A 2 7.39 0.63 5.84
C VAL A 2 8.04 0.90 4.48
N GLU A 3 9.36 0.99 4.42
CA GLU A 3 10.05 1.22 3.16
C GLU A 3 9.78 0.11 2.14
N ARG A 4 9.79 -1.13 2.59
CA ARG A 4 9.53 -2.26 1.68
C ARG A 4 8.09 -2.24 1.20
N MET A 5 7.18 -1.87 2.07
CA MET A 5 5.78 -1.75 1.70
C MET A 5 5.59 -0.63 0.69
N ARG A 6 6.25 0.50 0.89
CA ARG A 6 6.16 1.62 -0.05
C ARG A 6 6.74 1.25 -1.41
N LEU A 7 7.85 0.52 -1.44
CA LEU A 7 8.41 0.05 -2.70
C LEU A 7 7.44 -0.85 -3.45
N ALA A 8 6.77 -1.73 -2.73
CA ALA A 8 5.76 -2.60 -3.35
C ALA A 8 4.59 -1.79 -3.91
N LEU A 9 4.18 -0.74 -3.19
CA LEU A 9 3.09 0.11 -3.64
C LEU A 9 3.49 0.95 -4.86
N ALA A 10 4.77 1.25 -4.99
CA ALA A 10 5.27 2.03 -6.12
C ALA A 10 5.45 1.20 -7.39
N ASP A 11 5.32 -0.11 -7.29
CA ASP A 11 5.48 -0.99 -8.44
C ASP A 11 4.33 -0.75 -9.43
N ARG A 12 4.67 -0.33 -10.63
CA ARG A 12 3.69 0.05 -11.64
C ARG A 12 2.86 -1.12 -12.17
N ARG A 13 3.34 -2.32 -11.99
CA ARG A 13 2.60 -3.50 -12.45
C ARG A 13 1.34 -3.74 -11.63
N TYR A 14 1.26 -3.15 -10.44
CA TYR A 14 0.14 -3.36 -9.53
C TYR A 14 -0.43 -2.02 -9.10
N PRO A 15 -1.69 -1.75 -9.43
CA PRO A 15 -2.33 -0.49 -9.02
C PRO A 15 -2.56 -0.42 -7.52
N PHE A 16 -2.60 -1.57 -6.85
CA PHE A 16 -2.75 -1.66 -5.40
C PHE A 16 -2.19 -3.00 -4.94
N ARG A 17 -2.04 -3.14 -3.62
CA ARG A 17 -1.63 -4.41 -3.03
C ARG A 17 -2.50 -4.68 -1.82
N THR A 18 -2.72 -5.95 -1.51
CA THR A 18 -3.46 -6.31 -0.31
C THR A 18 -2.61 -6.03 0.91
N ILE A 19 -3.29 -5.72 2.03
CA ILE A 19 -2.58 -5.50 3.29
C ILE A 19 -1.82 -6.78 3.68
N ARG A 20 -2.42 -7.93 3.43
CA ARG A 20 -1.77 -9.20 3.73
C ARG A 20 -0.42 -9.32 3.03
N ARG A 21 -0.37 -9.00 1.75
CA ARG A 21 0.88 -9.07 1.00
C ARG A 21 1.89 -8.06 1.50
N LEU A 22 1.44 -6.86 1.80
CA LEU A 22 2.32 -5.83 2.31
C LEU A 22 2.90 -6.20 3.67
N ALA A 23 2.11 -6.83 4.52
CA ALA A 23 2.58 -7.29 5.81
C ALA A 23 3.70 -8.32 5.64
N VAL A 24 3.52 -9.27 4.73
CA VAL A 24 4.54 -10.26 4.44
C VAL A 24 5.82 -9.60 3.95
N LEU A 25 5.70 -8.68 3.01
CA LEU A 25 6.85 -7.99 2.45
C LEU A 25 7.56 -7.12 3.48
N GLY A 26 6.82 -6.55 4.40
CA GLY A 26 7.39 -5.72 5.45
C GLY A 26 7.87 -6.49 6.65
N GLY A 27 7.56 -7.78 6.72
CA GLY A 27 7.95 -8.60 7.86
C GLY A 27 7.20 -8.28 9.13
N VAL A 28 5.95 -7.86 9.02
CA VAL A 28 5.13 -7.46 10.17
C VAL A 28 3.75 -8.12 10.07
N SER A 29 2.97 -8.01 11.15
CA SER A 29 1.59 -8.48 11.12
C SER A 29 0.73 -7.55 10.28
N GLU A 30 -0.46 -8.03 9.88
CA GLU A 30 -1.39 -7.19 9.12
C GLU A 30 -1.79 -5.96 9.92
N ASP A 31 -2.04 -6.11 11.22
CA ASP A 31 -2.40 -4.97 12.05
C ASP A 31 -1.28 -3.94 12.11
N ALA A 32 -0.04 -4.40 12.25
CA ALA A 32 1.11 -3.50 12.24
C ALA A 32 1.26 -2.81 10.89
N ALA A 33 1.03 -3.55 9.80
CA ALA A 33 1.11 -2.98 8.46
C ALA A 33 0.09 -1.85 8.29
N VAL A 34 -1.14 -2.06 8.74
CA VAL A 34 -2.18 -1.04 8.66
C VAL A 34 -1.76 0.21 9.44
N GLU A 35 -1.24 0.03 10.65
CA GLU A 35 -0.84 1.17 11.47
C GLU A 35 0.30 1.95 10.83
N LEU A 36 1.28 1.23 10.28
CA LEU A 36 2.40 1.89 9.61
C LEU A 36 1.95 2.66 8.37
N LEU A 37 1.09 2.04 7.57
CA LEU A 37 0.61 2.68 6.36
C LEU A 37 -0.34 3.84 6.64
N ARG A 38 -1.11 3.75 7.73
CA ARG A 38 -2.00 4.83 8.11
C ARG A 38 -1.24 6.12 8.39
N GLY A 39 0.00 6.00 8.85
CA GLY A 39 0.85 7.16 9.09
C GLY A 39 1.44 7.80 7.84
N GLN A 40 1.22 7.20 6.67
CA GLN A 40 1.77 7.70 5.41
C GLN A 40 0.72 8.54 4.69
N PRO A 41 0.94 9.84 4.51
CA PRO A 41 -0.10 10.72 3.96
C PRO A 41 -0.45 10.42 2.50
N ASP A 42 0.45 9.78 1.76
CA ASP A 42 0.22 9.48 0.35
C ASP A 42 -0.34 8.07 0.12
N VAL A 43 -0.65 7.33 1.19
CA VAL A 43 -1.20 5.99 1.08
C VAL A 43 -2.70 6.04 1.34
N ILE A 44 -3.46 5.42 0.45
CA ILE A 44 -4.91 5.31 0.59
C ILE A 44 -5.24 3.87 0.96
N LEU A 45 -5.93 3.70 2.08
CA LEU A 45 -6.39 2.39 2.54
C LEU A 45 -7.85 2.22 2.12
N SER A 46 -8.17 1.04 1.62
CA SER A 46 -9.49 0.80 1.06
C SER A 46 -9.84 -0.68 1.19
N THR A 47 -11.02 -1.06 0.72
CA THR A 47 -11.45 -2.45 0.69
C THR A 47 -11.89 -2.78 -0.73
N SER A 48 -11.48 -3.95 -1.20
CA SER A 48 -11.87 -4.44 -2.51
C SER A 48 -12.17 -5.92 -2.40
N SER A 49 -13.37 -6.31 -2.80
CA SER A 49 -13.82 -7.71 -2.76
C SER A 49 -13.63 -8.33 -1.38
N GLY A 50 -13.92 -7.55 -0.33
CA GLY A 50 -13.80 -8.02 1.04
C GLY A 50 -12.39 -8.05 1.58
N ARG A 51 -11.41 -7.59 0.83
CA ARG A 51 -10.01 -7.57 1.25
C ARG A 51 -9.53 -6.14 1.46
N ARG A 52 -8.75 -5.95 2.51
CA ARG A 52 -8.14 -4.64 2.76
C ARG A 52 -6.98 -4.47 1.78
N ILE A 53 -6.93 -3.31 1.15
CA ILE A 53 -5.88 -2.98 0.18
C ILE A 53 -5.31 -1.61 0.48
N ALA A 54 -4.16 -1.33 -0.11
CA ALA A 54 -3.54 -0.02 -0.02
C ALA A 54 -3.02 0.36 -1.40
N ARG A 55 -3.00 1.65 -1.68
CA ARG A 55 -2.44 2.16 -2.92
C ARG A 55 -1.85 3.54 -2.67
N LEU A 56 -0.98 3.97 -3.58
CA LEU A 56 -0.41 5.31 -3.50
C LEU A 56 -1.29 6.28 -4.28
N ALA A 57 -1.68 7.36 -3.63
CA ALA A 57 -2.53 8.36 -4.24
C ALA A 57 -1.88 8.96 -5.50
N ASN A 58 -0.58 9.23 -5.42
CA ASN A 58 0.11 9.90 -6.52
C ASN A 58 0.23 9.04 -7.76
N ARG A 59 0.15 7.74 -7.63
CA ARG A 59 0.22 6.86 -8.79
C ARG A 59 -1.01 6.99 -9.69
N GLN A 60 -2.09 7.48 -9.13
CA GLN A 60 -3.32 7.61 -9.88
C GLN A 60 -3.28 8.76 -10.86
N ARG A 61 -2.32 9.65 -10.71
CA ARG A 61 -2.24 10.80 -11.58
C ARG A 61 -1.40 10.51 -12.79
N PRO A 62 -1.91 10.69 -13.97
CA PRO A 62 -1.06 10.62 -15.15
C PRO A 62 -0.03 11.72 -15.07
N ALA A 63 1.11 11.45 -15.63
CA ALA A 63 2.14 12.46 -15.67
C ALA A 63 1.60 13.62 -16.49
N LEU A 64 1.50 14.69 -15.96
CA LEU A 64 0.95 15.77 -16.66
C LEU A 64 1.96 16.48 -17.49
N ARG A 65 1.91 16.15 -17.24
CA ARG A 65 2.55 16.82 -17.59
C ARG A 65 2.97 17.02 -17.89
#